data_365962c6949fa25fc4cd4e363ebb0989
#
_entry.id   365962c6949fa25fc4cd4e363ebb0989
#
_cell.length_a   1.000
_cell.length_b   1.000
_cell.length_c   1.000
_cell.angle_alpha   90.00
_cell.angle_beta   90.00
_cell.angle_gamma   90.00
#
_symmetry.space_group_name_H-M   'P 1'
#
loop_
_entity.id
_entity.type
_entity.pdbx_description
1 polymer ?
#
loop_
_entity_poly.entity_id
_entity_poly.type
_entity_poly.pdbx_seq_one_letter_code
_entity_poly.pdbx_strand_id
1 'polypeptide(L)'
;MLVIGIDPGISGSICFFQDGEIIDVVEMPTMTEEKKNKKQVNGSQIYNEILERTKKLDKKDIKVVIEQVSAMPGQGVTSMFNFGQSYGILKGICSAVQLPMYFVRPAKWKKYFNLINSEKDASRTRAIEIFPYFSGQLSRKKDSNKADAILIASFYYETYQTEE
;
A
#
# COMPACT_ATOMS: atom_id res chain seq x y z
N MET A 1 -1.46 -17.05 -5.19
CA MET A 1 -1.39 -16.22 -3.98
C MET A 1 -1.70 -14.78 -4.35
N LEU A 2 -2.62 -14.16 -3.65
CA LEU A 2 -2.90 -12.72 -3.75
C LEU A 2 -2.11 -11.98 -2.68
N VAL A 3 -1.31 -11.00 -3.09
CA VAL A 3 -0.63 -10.08 -2.19
C VAL A 3 -1.32 -8.72 -2.27
N ILE A 4 -1.72 -8.19 -1.14
CA ILE A 4 -2.28 -6.84 -1.03
C ILE A 4 -1.19 -5.94 -0.45
N GLY A 5 -0.58 -5.13 -1.30
CA GLY A 5 0.45 -4.18 -0.88
C GLY A 5 -0.16 -2.83 -0.56
N ILE A 6 0.16 -2.27 0.59
CA ILE A 6 -0.45 -1.03 1.07
C ILE A 6 0.63 0.00 1.41
N ASP A 7 0.57 1.12 0.71
CA ASP A 7 1.20 2.37 1.11
C ASP A 7 0.20 3.14 1.95
N PRO A 8 0.37 3.22 3.27
CA PRO A 8 -0.63 3.79 4.16
C PRO A 8 -0.66 5.32 4.08
N GLY A 9 -1.75 5.90 4.57
CA GLY A 9 -1.98 7.35 4.61
C GLY A 9 -3.00 7.81 3.57
N ILE A 10 -3.45 9.06 3.71
CA ILE A 10 -4.49 9.63 2.84
C ILE A 10 -4.05 9.78 1.38
N SER A 11 -2.76 9.87 1.14
CA SER A 11 -2.18 9.93 -0.22
C SER A 11 -1.62 8.58 -0.67
N GLY A 12 -1.88 7.53 0.07
CA GLY A 12 -1.39 6.19 -0.23
C GLY A 12 -2.20 5.46 -1.30
N SER A 13 -1.94 4.17 -1.42
CA SER A 13 -2.59 3.30 -2.40
C SER A 13 -2.63 1.86 -1.91
N ILE A 14 -3.51 1.09 -2.52
CA ILE A 14 -3.66 -0.34 -2.27
C ILE A 14 -3.45 -1.08 -3.59
N CYS A 15 -2.46 -1.94 -3.65
CA CYS A 15 -2.15 -2.75 -4.82
C CYS A 15 -2.64 -4.19 -4.60
N PHE A 16 -3.39 -4.71 -5.55
CA PHE A 16 -3.78 -6.11 -5.61
C PHE A 16 -2.88 -6.82 -6.63
N PHE A 17 -2.05 -7.71 -6.13
CA PHE A 17 -0.97 -8.35 -6.88
C PHE A 17 -1.13 -9.86 -6.78
N GLN A 18 -1.37 -10.53 -7.89
CA GLN A 18 -1.66 -11.96 -7.89
C GLN A 18 -0.73 -12.71 -8.84
N ASP A 19 -0.07 -13.72 -8.32
CA ASP A 19 0.78 -14.63 -9.09
C ASP A 19 1.83 -13.92 -9.96
N GLY A 20 2.40 -12.84 -9.43
CA GLY A 20 3.45 -12.06 -10.09
C GLY A 20 2.95 -10.92 -10.98
N GLU A 21 1.64 -10.68 -11.02
CA GLU A 21 1.05 -9.65 -11.88
C GLU A 21 0.18 -8.67 -11.10
N ILE A 22 0.17 -7.41 -11.55
CA ILE A 22 -0.72 -6.39 -11.00
C ILE A 22 -2.12 -6.65 -11.52
N ILE A 23 -3.06 -6.93 -10.61
CA ILE A 23 -4.48 -7.05 -10.94
C ILE A 23 -5.12 -5.66 -10.97
N ASP A 24 -4.88 -4.87 -9.92
CA ASP A 24 -5.43 -3.53 -9.83
C ASP A 24 -4.68 -2.72 -8.77
N VAL A 25 -4.70 -1.40 -8.90
CA VAL A 25 -4.20 -0.47 -7.87
C VAL A 25 -5.24 0.61 -7.67
N VAL A 26 -5.67 0.78 -6.44
CA VAL A 26 -6.63 1.83 -6.08
C VAL A 26 -5.96 2.88 -5.21
N GLU A 27 -6.27 4.14 -5.46
CA GLU A 27 -5.89 5.22 -4.56
C GLU A 27 -6.57 5.01 -3.21
N MET A 28 -5.91 5.39 -2.12
CA MET A 28 -6.48 5.24 -0.79
C MET A 28 -7.85 5.94 -0.73
N PRO A 29 -8.93 5.19 -0.45
CA PRO A 29 -10.25 5.80 -0.29
C PRO A 29 -10.25 6.78 0.89
N THR A 30 -10.72 7.98 0.64
CA THR A 30 -10.75 9.07 1.62
C THR A 30 -12.14 9.66 1.73
N MET A 31 -12.41 10.30 2.86
CA MET A 31 -13.62 11.08 3.09
C MET A 31 -13.23 12.41 3.74
N THR A 32 -14.06 13.43 3.55
CA THR A 32 -13.83 14.77 4.11
C THR A 32 -14.62 14.93 5.41
N GLU A 33 -13.95 15.39 6.46
CA GLU A 33 -14.62 15.82 7.69
C GLU A 33 -15.34 17.16 7.44
N GLU A 34 -16.67 17.17 7.62
CA GLU A 34 -17.50 18.33 7.27
C GLU A 34 -17.08 19.66 7.90
N LYS A 35 -16.55 19.62 9.12
CA LYS A 35 -16.22 20.83 9.90
C LYS A 35 -14.83 21.41 9.67
N LYS A 36 -13.92 20.73 8.98
CA LYS A 36 -12.51 21.13 8.94
C LYS A 36 -11.84 21.02 7.57
N ASN A 37 -12.54 20.68 6.52
CA ASN A 37 -11.95 20.39 5.18
C ASN A 37 -10.75 19.42 5.24
N LYS A 38 -10.70 18.58 6.27
CA LYS A 38 -9.63 17.59 6.44
C LYS A 38 -10.06 16.26 5.85
N LYS A 39 -9.17 15.65 5.10
CA LYS A 39 -9.36 14.28 4.60
C LYS A 39 -8.92 13.27 5.63
N GLN A 40 -9.65 12.19 5.75
CA GLN A 40 -9.27 10.99 6.47
C GLN A 40 -9.55 9.77 5.60
N VAL A 41 -8.94 8.62 5.93
CA VAL A 41 -9.22 7.40 5.20
C VAL A 41 -10.67 6.95 5.43
N ASN A 42 -11.29 6.45 4.37
CA ASN A 42 -12.65 5.92 4.42
C ASN A 42 -12.60 4.41 4.67
N GLY A 43 -12.75 4.01 5.93
CA GLY A 43 -12.65 2.60 6.33
C GLY A 43 -13.68 1.71 5.67
N SER A 44 -14.93 2.17 5.50
CA SER A 44 -15.97 1.40 4.84
C SER A 44 -15.63 1.09 3.39
N GLN A 45 -15.12 2.07 2.67
CA GLN A 45 -14.75 1.88 1.27
C GLN A 45 -13.49 1.02 1.14
N ILE A 46 -12.51 1.17 2.04
CA ILE A 46 -11.33 0.28 2.08
C ILE A 46 -11.79 -1.18 2.27
N TYR A 47 -12.69 -1.41 3.20
CA TYR A 47 -13.27 -2.74 3.42
C TYR A 47 -13.91 -3.31 2.14
N ASN A 48 -14.71 -2.52 1.46
CA ASN A 48 -15.37 -2.93 0.22
C ASN A 48 -14.37 -3.26 -0.89
N GLU A 49 -13.31 -2.45 -1.05
CA GLU A 49 -12.25 -2.70 -2.04
C GLU A 49 -11.54 -4.03 -1.77
N ILE A 50 -11.23 -4.31 -0.51
CA ILE A 50 -10.60 -5.57 -0.12
C ILE A 50 -11.58 -6.74 -0.30
N LEU A 51 -12.81 -6.59 0.15
CA LEU A 51 -13.80 -7.65 0.09
C LEU A 51 -14.10 -8.10 -1.34
N GLU A 52 -14.27 -7.15 -2.26
CA GLU A 52 -14.56 -7.47 -3.66
C GLU A 52 -13.51 -8.37 -4.32
N ARG A 53 -12.24 -8.17 -3.95
CA ARG A 53 -11.12 -8.90 -4.54
C ARG A 53 -10.72 -10.15 -3.76
N THR A 54 -11.30 -10.38 -2.59
CA THR A 54 -10.93 -11.50 -1.71
C THR A 54 -12.07 -12.48 -1.45
N LYS A 55 -13.31 -12.10 -1.71
CA LYS A 55 -14.52 -12.90 -1.35
C LYS A 55 -14.57 -14.29 -1.95
N LYS A 56 -13.90 -14.51 -3.09
CA LYS A 56 -13.85 -15.80 -3.78
C LYS A 56 -12.58 -16.61 -3.49
N LEU A 57 -11.69 -16.06 -2.69
CA LEU A 57 -10.40 -16.68 -2.36
C LEU A 57 -10.40 -17.25 -0.96
N ASP A 58 -9.64 -18.31 -0.76
CA ASP A 58 -9.35 -18.81 0.58
C ASP A 58 -8.37 -17.85 1.27
N LYS A 59 -8.64 -17.54 2.54
CA LYS A 59 -7.79 -16.62 3.32
C LYS A 59 -6.32 -17.05 3.39
N LYS A 60 -6.05 -18.35 3.34
CA LYS A 60 -4.68 -18.88 3.31
C LYS A 60 -3.89 -18.44 2.08
N ASP A 61 -4.58 -18.10 0.99
CA ASP A 61 -3.99 -17.67 -0.27
C ASP A 61 -3.90 -16.16 -0.39
N ILE A 62 -4.14 -15.42 0.70
CA ILE A 62 -4.11 -13.95 0.75
C ILE A 62 -3.07 -13.51 1.76
N LYS A 63 -2.22 -12.56 1.37
CA LYS A 63 -1.24 -11.91 2.24
C LYS A 63 -1.41 -10.40 2.14
N VAL A 64 -1.47 -9.71 3.29
CA VAL A 64 -1.49 -8.25 3.34
C VAL A 64 -0.12 -7.78 3.79
N VAL A 65 0.48 -6.87 3.02
CA VAL A 65 1.80 -6.29 3.31
C VAL A 65 1.64 -4.79 3.42
N ILE A 66 1.89 -4.25 4.59
CA ILE A 66 1.74 -2.82 4.88
C ILE A 66 3.12 -2.23 5.13
N GLU A 67 3.41 -1.09 4.52
CA GLU A 67 4.63 -0.37 4.86
C GLU A 67 4.59 0.01 6.35
N GLN A 68 5.64 -0.37 7.06
CA GLN A 68 5.76 -0.06 8.48
C GLN A 68 6.14 1.40 8.65
N VAL A 69 5.29 2.12 9.36
CA VAL A 69 5.50 3.52 9.67
C VAL A 69 5.56 3.73 11.17
N SER A 70 6.30 4.74 11.58
CA SER A 70 6.45 5.11 12.97
C SER A 70 6.46 6.62 13.11
N ALA A 71 6.24 7.08 14.32
CA ALA A 71 6.40 8.50 14.65
C ALA A 71 7.85 8.92 14.46
N MET A 72 8.05 10.05 13.78
CA MET A 72 9.38 10.61 13.53
C MET A 72 9.57 11.90 14.35
N PRO A 73 10.74 12.12 14.95
CA PRO A 73 11.04 13.40 15.57
C PRO A 73 10.89 14.56 14.60
N GLY A 74 10.32 15.67 15.06
CA GLY A 74 10.13 16.87 14.25
C GLY A 74 8.86 16.91 13.41
N GLN A 75 8.06 15.87 13.39
CA GLN A 75 6.73 15.91 12.78
C GLN A 75 5.72 16.61 13.68
N GLY A 76 4.78 17.34 13.10
CA GLY A 76 3.70 17.98 13.85
C GLY A 76 2.82 16.96 14.57
N VAL A 77 2.41 17.29 15.80
CA VAL A 77 1.58 16.40 16.64
C VAL A 77 0.28 16.02 15.95
N THR A 78 -0.40 16.99 15.32
CA THR A 78 -1.65 16.76 14.60
C THR A 78 -1.46 15.82 13.42
N SER A 79 -0.40 16.02 12.63
CA SER A 79 -0.09 15.16 11.48
C SER A 79 0.19 13.73 11.92
N MET A 80 0.93 13.54 12.99
CA MET A 80 1.24 12.22 13.55
C MET A 80 -0.03 11.52 14.06
N PHE A 81 -0.90 12.25 14.76
CA PHE A 81 -2.16 11.71 15.25
C PHE A 81 -3.06 11.24 14.09
N ASN A 82 -3.23 12.09 13.07
CA ASN A 82 -4.04 11.77 11.90
C ASN A 82 -3.46 10.59 11.12
N PHE A 83 -2.16 10.54 10.96
CA PHE A 83 -1.50 9.41 10.30
C PHE A 83 -1.67 8.12 11.10
N GLY A 84 -1.50 8.17 12.41
CA GLY A 84 -1.72 7.04 13.31
C GLY A 84 -3.16 6.52 13.27
N GLN A 85 -4.15 7.42 13.17
CA GLN A 85 -5.55 7.07 12.98
C GLN A 85 -5.77 6.29 11.68
N SER A 86 -5.26 6.80 10.56
CA SER A 86 -5.37 6.14 9.25
C SER A 86 -4.71 4.76 9.26
N TYR A 87 -3.53 4.68 9.84
CA TYR A 87 -2.80 3.43 9.99
C TYR A 87 -3.56 2.42 10.83
N GLY A 88 -4.14 2.86 11.95
CA GLY A 88 -4.96 2.04 12.84
C GLY A 88 -6.23 1.52 12.16
N ILE A 89 -6.88 2.33 11.31
CA ILE A 89 -8.04 1.92 10.54
C ILE A 89 -7.70 0.77 9.59
N LEU A 90 -6.59 0.89 8.84
CA LEU A 90 -6.11 -0.17 7.94
C LEU A 90 -5.85 -1.48 8.70
N LYS A 91 -5.12 -1.40 9.80
CA LYS A 91 -4.82 -2.56 10.63
C LYS A 91 -6.10 -3.17 11.22
N GLY A 92 -7.02 -2.33 11.67
CA GLY A 92 -8.29 -2.75 12.22
C GLY A 92 -9.15 -3.51 11.20
N ILE A 93 -9.23 -3.01 9.97
CA ILE A 93 -9.97 -3.67 8.89
C ILE A 93 -9.37 -5.05 8.60
N CYS A 94 -8.06 -5.13 8.41
CA CYS A 94 -7.39 -6.40 8.13
C CYS A 94 -7.55 -7.40 9.28
N SER A 95 -7.50 -6.92 10.52
CA SER A 95 -7.76 -7.75 11.71
C SER A 95 -9.20 -8.27 11.75
N ALA A 96 -10.17 -7.39 11.46
CA ALA A 96 -11.60 -7.75 11.49
C ALA A 96 -11.95 -8.79 10.43
N VAL A 97 -11.37 -8.69 9.25
CA VAL A 97 -11.57 -9.68 8.16
C VAL A 97 -10.64 -10.88 8.29
N GLN A 98 -9.81 -10.92 9.32
CA GLN A 98 -8.91 -12.02 9.64
C GLN A 98 -7.89 -12.34 8.53
N LEU A 99 -7.37 -11.30 7.91
CA LEU A 99 -6.26 -11.43 6.97
C LEU A 99 -4.93 -11.24 7.70
N PRO A 100 -3.96 -12.13 7.50
CA PRO A 100 -2.64 -11.96 8.13
C PRO A 100 -1.93 -10.72 7.57
N MET A 101 -1.34 -9.95 8.46
CA MET A 101 -0.63 -8.72 8.11
C MET A 101 0.87 -8.90 8.31
N TYR A 102 1.64 -8.48 7.31
CA TYR A 102 3.09 -8.39 7.35
C TYR A 102 3.49 -6.93 7.19
N PHE A 103 4.50 -6.50 7.94
CA PHE A 103 4.96 -5.13 7.93
C PHE A 103 6.36 -5.07 7.35
N VAL A 104 6.57 -4.16 6.39
CA VAL A 104 7.87 -3.97 5.75
C VAL A 104 8.34 -2.53 5.96
N ARG A 105 9.57 -2.37 6.44
CA ARG A 105 10.17 -1.03 6.57
C ARG A 105 10.48 -0.44 5.20
N PRO A 106 10.32 0.88 5.03
CA PRO A 106 10.65 1.53 3.76
C PRO A 106 12.05 1.21 3.25
N ALA A 107 13.05 1.24 4.12
CA ALA A 107 14.42 0.94 3.74
C ALA A 107 14.60 -0.47 3.15
N LYS A 108 13.81 -1.45 3.61
CA LYS A 108 13.96 -2.83 3.17
C LYS A 108 13.49 -3.02 1.72
N TRP A 109 12.30 -2.56 1.35
CA TRP A 109 11.83 -2.71 -0.01
C TRP A 109 12.52 -1.74 -0.97
N LYS A 110 12.87 -0.53 -0.50
CA LYS A 110 13.64 0.43 -1.32
C LYS A 110 15.04 -0.08 -1.66
N LYS A 111 15.72 -0.72 -0.70
CA LYS A 111 17.02 -1.34 -0.95
C LYS A 111 16.93 -2.43 -2.01
N TYR A 112 15.91 -3.25 -1.95
CA TYR A 112 15.69 -4.33 -2.91
C TYR A 112 15.61 -3.81 -4.36
N PHE A 113 14.96 -2.67 -4.56
CA PHE A 113 14.80 -2.04 -5.88
C PHE A 113 15.84 -0.97 -6.20
N ASN A 114 16.89 -0.83 -5.39
CA ASN A 114 17.93 0.18 -5.55
C ASN A 114 17.40 1.64 -5.49
N LEU A 115 16.46 1.89 -4.59
CA LEU A 115 15.80 3.19 -4.42
C LEU A 115 16.21 3.96 -3.17
N ILE A 116 17.21 3.47 -2.42
CA ILE A 116 17.72 4.18 -1.24
C ILE A 116 18.34 5.51 -1.70
N ASN A 117 18.00 6.59 -1.01
CA ASN A 117 18.43 7.97 -1.33
C ASN A 117 18.00 8.46 -2.72
N SER A 118 17.06 7.78 -3.36
CA SER A 118 16.49 8.22 -4.63
C SER A 118 15.38 9.23 -4.41
N GLU A 119 15.05 10.01 -5.44
CA GLU A 119 13.90 10.89 -5.44
C GLU A 119 12.60 10.09 -5.33
N LYS A 120 11.55 10.72 -4.82
CA LYS A 120 10.23 10.06 -4.67
C LYS A 120 9.70 9.49 -5.98
N ASP A 121 9.96 10.15 -7.09
CA ASP A 121 9.50 9.73 -8.43
C ASP A 121 10.27 8.52 -8.98
N ALA A 122 11.37 8.13 -8.37
CA ALA A 122 12.15 6.97 -8.80
C ALA A 122 11.38 5.65 -8.68
N SER A 123 10.47 5.54 -7.71
CA SER A 123 9.62 4.35 -7.57
C SER A 123 8.67 4.19 -8.77
N ARG A 124 8.14 5.28 -9.30
CA ARG A 124 7.28 5.27 -10.48
C ARG A 124 8.06 4.78 -11.72
N THR A 125 9.24 5.32 -11.94
CA THR A 125 10.12 4.86 -13.03
C THR A 125 10.41 3.36 -12.90
N ARG A 126 10.77 2.91 -11.70
CA ARG A 126 11.09 1.51 -11.44
C ARG A 126 9.90 0.59 -11.68
N ALA A 127 8.72 0.97 -11.22
CA ALA A 127 7.50 0.19 -11.44
C ALA A 127 7.15 0.07 -12.94
N ILE A 128 7.32 1.15 -13.71
CA ILE A 128 7.12 1.13 -15.17
C ILE A 128 8.12 0.19 -15.85
N GLU A 129 9.38 0.19 -15.44
CA GLU A 129 10.39 -0.72 -15.97
C GLU A 129 10.04 -2.19 -15.75
N ILE A 130 9.56 -2.53 -14.56
CA ILE A 130 9.22 -3.91 -14.20
C ILE A 130 7.88 -4.33 -14.79
N PHE A 131 6.89 -3.43 -14.79
CA PHE A 131 5.53 -3.69 -15.23
C PHE A 131 5.10 -2.73 -16.34
N PRO A 132 5.70 -2.81 -17.55
CA PRO A 132 5.41 -1.87 -18.62
C PRO A 132 3.95 -1.87 -19.08
N TYR A 133 3.24 -2.99 -18.93
CA TYR A 133 1.82 -3.08 -19.25
C TYR A 133 0.94 -2.18 -18.37
N PHE A 134 1.44 -1.76 -17.21
CA PHE A 134 0.72 -0.90 -16.26
C PHE A 134 1.11 0.58 -16.40
N SER A 135 2.02 0.92 -17.31
CA SER A 135 2.60 2.26 -17.47
C SER A 135 1.55 3.37 -17.68
N GLY A 136 0.44 3.07 -18.36
CA GLY A 136 -0.63 4.03 -18.59
C GLY A 136 -1.29 4.56 -17.32
N GLN A 137 -1.30 3.76 -16.25
CA GLN A 137 -1.84 4.15 -14.95
C GLN A 137 -0.79 4.78 -14.02
N LEU A 138 0.46 4.88 -14.47
CA LEU A 138 1.58 5.48 -13.74
C LEU A 138 2.14 6.69 -14.48
N SER A 139 1.35 7.35 -15.32
CA SER A 139 1.82 8.42 -16.21
C SER A 139 2.01 9.77 -15.50
N ARG A 140 1.41 9.97 -14.34
CA ARG A 140 1.46 11.24 -13.60
C ARG A 140 2.42 11.15 -12.43
N LYS A 141 3.04 12.27 -12.09
CA LYS A 141 3.98 12.35 -10.96
C LYS A 141 3.33 11.90 -9.64
N LYS A 142 2.05 12.22 -9.43
CA LYS A 142 1.30 11.80 -8.24
C LYS A 142 1.07 10.29 -8.16
N ASP A 143 1.20 9.57 -9.27
CA ASP A 143 1.07 8.11 -9.31
C ASP A 143 2.26 7.38 -8.67
N SER A 144 3.27 8.12 -8.18
CA SER A 144 4.37 7.56 -7.38
C SER A 144 3.85 6.82 -6.14
N ASN A 145 2.72 7.22 -5.57
CA ASN A 145 2.11 6.52 -4.44
C ASN A 145 1.54 5.16 -4.85
N LYS A 146 0.98 5.06 -6.05
CA LYS A 146 0.59 3.76 -6.63
C LYS A 146 1.80 2.86 -6.87
N ALA A 147 2.88 3.44 -7.37
CA ALA A 147 4.13 2.72 -7.60
C ALA A 147 4.70 2.15 -6.30
N ASP A 148 4.65 2.90 -5.21
CA ASP A 148 5.11 2.42 -3.91
C ASP A 148 4.32 1.19 -3.46
N ALA A 149 3.00 1.20 -3.58
CA ALA A 149 2.16 0.04 -3.23
C ALA A 149 2.46 -1.17 -4.12
N ILE A 150 2.69 -0.96 -5.41
CA ILE A 150 3.10 -2.01 -6.36
C ILE A 150 4.42 -2.63 -5.93
N LEU A 151 5.42 -1.82 -5.64
CA LEU A 151 6.75 -2.30 -5.28
C LEU A 151 6.75 -3.01 -3.93
N ILE A 152 5.94 -2.56 -2.97
CA ILE A 152 5.76 -3.24 -1.69
C ILE A 152 5.18 -4.65 -1.91
N ALA A 153 4.15 -4.77 -2.71
CA ALA A 153 3.54 -6.07 -3.04
C ALA A 153 4.51 -6.99 -3.79
N SER A 154 5.17 -6.46 -4.81
CA SER A 154 6.15 -7.20 -5.61
C SER A 154 7.33 -7.67 -4.77
N PHE A 155 7.86 -6.80 -3.90
CA PHE A 155 8.94 -7.14 -2.97
C PHE A 155 8.57 -8.35 -2.11
N TYR A 156 7.40 -8.33 -1.51
CA TYR A 156 6.95 -9.45 -0.66
C TYR A 156 6.79 -10.73 -1.49
N TYR A 157 6.14 -10.64 -2.63
CA TYR A 157 5.91 -11.79 -3.50
C TYR A 157 7.23 -12.46 -3.91
N GLU A 158 8.21 -11.68 -4.34
CA GLU A 158 9.50 -12.19 -4.80
C GLU A 158 10.34 -12.78 -3.66
N THR A 159 10.36 -12.11 -2.50
CA THR A 159 11.20 -12.54 -1.37
C THR A 159 10.58 -13.69 -0.60
N TYR A 160 9.26 -13.78 -0.50
CA TYR A 160 8.58 -14.88 0.16
C TYR A 160 8.80 -16.22 -0.54
N GLN A 161 8.86 -16.22 -1.86
CA GLN A 161 9.10 -17.46 -2.64
C GLN A 161 10.53 -17.99 -2.54
N THR A 162 11.47 -17.14 -2.16
CA THR A 162 12.87 -17.55 -2.00
C THR A 162 13.18 -18.11 -0.62
N GLU A 163 12.25 -18.01 0.34
CA GLU A 163 12.40 -18.53 1.70
C GLU A 163 11.78 -19.94 1.87
N GLU A 164 11.07 -20.44 0.86
CA GLU A 164 10.57 -21.82 0.78
C GLU A 164 11.54 -22.71 -0.02
#